data_3ca787ccd001237f88d7add295bcfeb6
#
_entry.id   3ca787ccd001237f88d7add295bcfeb6
#
_cell.length_a   1.000
_cell.length_b   1.000
_cell.length_c   1.000
_cell.angle_alpha   90.00
_cell.angle_beta   90.00
_cell.angle_gamma   90.00
#
_symmetry.space_group_name_H-M   'P 1'
#
loop_
_entity.id
_entity.type
_entity.pdbx_description
1 polymer ?
#
loop_
_entity_poly.entity_id
_entity_poly.type
_entity_poly.pdbx_seq_one_letter_code
_entity_poly.pdbx_strand_id
1 'polypeptide(L)'
;MIDVERYRQDGFFLGKGFFPKEEIALVHAEAKEVFALQMRRLGILSATAATESEFEEGMFQFFQADLTAFTNCGKQAQHLISLHRLSLDERILSALQELGLEFPNISTRPLLYFNAERLAKKEVYWKLDVHQDWRSMQGSLDSVVVWLPLIDIDKSLGALEVYPGSHWWGLLNAEMADGYGHLHSDLDKARLVSVEVERGDALFFSTLLVHQSGTNVSPSIRWSCHFRYNNLQDPTFIARGFPHPYLYKPQEDLITPDFPLVSEVRKTFAPRDA
;
A
#
# COMPACT_ATOMS: atom_id res chain seq x y z
N MET A 1 18.03 12.86 6.56
CA MET A 1 18.11 12.81 8.04
C MET A 1 16.70 12.90 8.58
N ILE A 2 16.30 11.94 9.40
CA ILE A 2 14.98 11.87 10.02
C ILE A 2 14.94 12.86 11.19
N ASP A 3 13.86 13.61 11.33
CA ASP A 3 13.59 14.40 12.54
C ASP A 3 12.95 13.49 13.59
N VAL A 4 13.80 12.81 14.36
CA VAL A 4 13.40 11.82 15.38
C VAL A 4 12.57 12.45 16.50
N GLU A 5 12.89 13.69 16.90
CA GLU A 5 12.16 14.38 17.97
C GLU A 5 10.73 14.71 17.51
N ARG A 6 10.57 15.19 16.28
CA ARG A 6 9.25 15.42 15.69
C ARG A 6 8.45 14.14 15.54
N TYR A 7 9.10 13.05 15.07
CA TYR A 7 8.45 11.74 15.00
C TYR A 7 7.96 11.27 16.38
N ARG A 8 8.78 11.43 17.43
CA ARG A 8 8.40 11.07 18.80
C ARG A 8 7.23 11.90 19.32
N GLN A 9 7.21 13.20 18.98
CA GLN A 9 6.15 14.11 19.41
C GLN A 9 4.84 13.85 18.67
N ASP A 10 4.89 13.81 17.35
CA ASP A 10 3.71 13.83 16.47
C ASP A 10 3.26 12.42 16.06
N GLY A 11 4.12 11.40 16.18
CA GLY A 11 3.88 10.03 15.74
C GLY A 11 4.10 9.81 14.26
N PHE A 12 4.57 10.84 13.53
CA PHE A 12 4.92 10.75 12.13
C PHE A 12 6.00 11.78 11.73
N PHE A 13 6.67 11.49 10.61
CA PHE A 13 7.64 12.37 9.99
C PHE A 13 7.52 12.30 8.47
N LEU A 14 7.52 13.45 7.80
CA LEU A 14 7.52 13.55 6.34
C LEU A 14 8.93 13.87 5.85
N GLY A 15 9.59 12.88 5.22
CA GLY A 15 10.85 13.04 4.51
C GLY A 15 10.61 13.58 3.11
N LYS A 16 10.80 14.88 2.91
CA LYS A 16 10.67 15.51 1.59
C LYS A 16 11.83 15.10 0.67
N GLY A 17 11.50 14.72 -0.58
CA GLY A 17 12.50 14.31 -1.57
C GLY A 17 13.34 13.11 -1.11
N PHE A 18 12.76 12.19 -0.37
CA PHE A 18 13.44 11.03 0.21
C PHE A 18 13.99 10.08 -0.86
N PHE A 19 13.25 9.95 -1.96
CA PHE A 19 13.65 9.21 -3.15
C PHE A 19 13.75 10.11 -4.38
N PRO A 20 14.63 9.82 -5.34
CA PRO A 20 14.52 10.38 -6.67
C PRO A 20 13.15 10.10 -7.29
N LYS A 21 12.54 11.12 -7.91
CA LYS A 21 11.19 10.99 -8.51
C LYS A 21 11.14 9.89 -9.59
N GLU A 22 12.25 9.65 -10.27
CA GLU A 22 12.40 8.67 -11.34
C GLU A 22 12.32 7.22 -10.82
N GLU A 23 12.89 6.95 -9.64
CA GLU A 23 12.80 5.62 -9.02
C GLU A 23 11.35 5.27 -8.68
N ILE A 24 10.60 6.22 -8.15
CA ILE A 24 9.18 6.04 -7.83
C ILE A 24 8.33 5.96 -9.11
N ALA A 25 8.67 6.74 -10.14
CA ALA A 25 7.99 6.70 -11.44
C ALA A 25 8.11 5.33 -12.11
N LEU A 26 9.27 4.66 -11.98
CA LEU A 26 9.45 3.31 -12.51
C LEU A 26 8.49 2.32 -11.85
N VAL A 27 8.39 2.33 -10.52
CA VAL A 27 7.45 1.45 -9.78
C VAL A 27 6.01 1.72 -10.19
N HIS A 28 5.64 2.99 -10.37
CA HIS A 28 4.31 3.37 -10.83
C HIS A 28 4.02 2.86 -12.25
N ALA A 29 4.98 3.01 -13.17
CA ALA A 29 4.84 2.53 -14.54
C ALA A 29 4.67 1.00 -14.60
N GLU A 30 5.46 0.24 -13.84
CA GLU A 30 5.32 -1.22 -13.75
C GLU A 30 3.96 -1.63 -13.15
N ALA A 31 3.49 -0.93 -12.11
CA ALA A 31 2.18 -1.18 -11.51
C ALA A 31 1.05 -0.95 -12.53
N LYS A 32 1.12 0.14 -13.30
CA LYS A 32 0.16 0.42 -14.39
C LYS A 32 0.20 -0.65 -15.48
N GLU A 33 1.39 -1.15 -15.83
CA GLU A 33 1.53 -2.17 -16.88
C GLU A 33 0.84 -3.48 -16.51
N VAL A 34 0.80 -3.87 -15.23
CA VAL A 34 0.03 -5.05 -14.78
C VAL A 34 -1.45 -4.96 -15.18
N PHE A 35 -2.05 -3.78 -15.02
CA PHE A 35 -3.44 -3.55 -15.45
C PHE A 35 -3.55 -3.42 -16.98
N ALA A 36 -2.60 -2.71 -17.61
CA ALA A 36 -2.60 -2.50 -19.05
C ALA A 36 -2.54 -3.81 -19.84
N LEU A 37 -1.80 -4.82 -19.35
CA LEU A 37 -1.76 -6.16 -19.94
C LEU A 37 -3.17 -6.78 -20.05
N GLN A 38 -3.97 -6.69 -19.00
CA GLN A 38 -5.34 -7.21 -19.00
C GLN A 38 -6.30 -6.32 -19.79
N MET A 39 -6.15 -5.02 -19.73
CA MET A 39 -6.96 -4.10 -20.52
C MET A 39 -6.73 -4.32 -22.03
N ARG A 40 -5.50 -4.57 -22.46
CA ARG A 40 -5.19 -4.96 -23.85
C ARG A 40 -5.81 -6.32 -24.22
N ARG A 41 -5.73 -7.31 -23.34
CA ARG A 41 -6.38 -8.62 -23.55
C ARG A 41 -7.88 -8.50 -23.77
N LEU A 42 -8.53 -7.56 -23.06
CA LEU A 42 -9.96 -7.30 -23.17
C LEU A 42 -10.34 -6.31 -24.31
N GLY A 43 -9.35 -5.79 -25.05
CA GLY A 43 -9.58 -4.81 -26.12
C GLY A 43 -9.98 -3.41 -25.61
N ILE A 44 -9.79 -3.13 -24.32
CA ILE A 44 -10.07 -1.82 -23.70
C ILE A 44 -8.99 -0.81 -24.08
N LEU A 45 -7.72 -1.22 -24.07
CA LEU A 45 -6.60 -0.42 -24.56
C LEU A 45 -6.04 -0.98 -25.85
N SER A 46 -5.59 -0.08 -26.74
CA SER A 46 -4.83 -0.44 -27.93
C SER A 46 -3.42 -0.95 -27.58
N ALA A 47 -2.74 -1.56 -28.55
CA ALA A 47 -1.35 -2.00 -28.38
C ALA A 47 -0.36 -0.82 -28.28
N THR A 48 -0.75 0.37 -28.74
CA THR A 48 0.05 1.60 -28.66
C THR A 48 -0.01 2.19 -27.25
N ALA A 49 1.00 2.98 -26.89
CA ALA A 49 1.04 3.67 -25.61
C ALA A 49 -0.20 4.56 -25.44
N ALA A 50 -0.92 4.36 -24.33
CA ALA A 50 -2.06 5.18 -23.96
C ALA A 50 -1.60 6.46 -23.26
N THR A 51 -2.33 7.54 -23.45
CA THR A 51 -2.21 8.73 -22.60
C THR A 51 -2.67 8.41 -21.19
N GLU A 52 -2.33 9.26 -20.22
CA GLU A 52 -2.78 9.08 -18.82
C GLU A 52 -4.30 9.01 -18.74
N SER A 53 -5.00 9.90 -19.41
CA SER A 53 -6.47 9.93 -19.43
C SER A 53 -7.08 8.66 -20.04
N GLU A 54 -6.53 8.14 -21.14
CA GLU A 54 -6.98 6.87 -21.74
C GLU A 54 -6.73 5.69 -20.80
N PHE A 55 -5.60 5.68 -20.11
CA PHE A 55 -5.29 4.65 -19.14
C PHE A 55 -6.29 4.68 -17.96
N GLU A 56 -6.54 5.85 -17.36
CA GLU A 56 -7.48 5.97 -16.25
C GLU A 56 -8.90 5.58 -16.64
N GLU A 57 -9.37 6.04 -17.79
CA GLU A 57 -10.70 5.62 -18.31
C GLU A 57 -10.73 4.11 -18.59
N GLY A 58 -9.66 3.55 -19.12
CA GLY A 58 -9.48 2.11 -19.28
C GLY A 58 -9.55 1.34 -17.95
N MET A 59 -8.97 1.87 -16.89
CA MET A 59 -9.07 1.30 -15.52
C MET A 59 -10.53 1.22 -15.06
N PHE A 60 -11.32 2.27 -15.26
CA PHE A 60 -12.73 2.29 -14.90
C PHE A 60 -13.56 1.31 -15.73
N GLN A 61 -13.30 1.21 -17.04
CA GLN A 61 -13.94 0.23 -17.91
C GLN A 61 -13.57 -1.21 -17.52
N PHE A 62 -12.31 -1.47 -17.21
CA PHE A 62 -11.84 -2.78 -16.75
C PHE A 62 -12.49 -3.18 -15.43
N PHE A 63 -12.57 -2.26 -14.48
CA PHE A 63 -13.25 -2.48 -13.20
C PHE A 63 -14.71 -2.91 -13.37
N GLN A 64 -15.42 -2.35 -14.36
CA GLN A 64 -16.80 -2.71 -14.64
C GLN A 64 -16.91 -4.02 -15.44
N ALA A 65 -15.97 -4.28 -16.34
CA ALA A 65 -16.01 -5.43 -17.25
C ALA A 65 -15.63 -6.74 -16.55
N ASP A 66 -14.59 -6.72 -15.68
CA ASP A 66 -14.06 -7.93 -15.03
C ASP A 66 -13.45 -7.57 -13.66
N LEU A 67 -14.29 -7.46 -12.64
CA LEU A 67 -13.88 -7.13 -11.28
C LEU A 67 -12.89 -8.16 -10.71
N THR A 68 -13.05 -9.45 -11.06
CA THR A 68 -12.16 -10.51 -10.57
C THR A 68 -10.75 -10.33 -11.11
N ALA A 69 -10.60 -10.17 -12.43
CA ALA A 69 -9.30 -9.91 -13.03
C ALA A 69 -8.70 -8.57 -12.54
N PHE A 70 -9.53 -7.54 -12.40
CA PHE A 70 -9.11 -6.25 -11.86
C PHE A 70 -8.51 -6.38 -10.45
N THR A 71 -9.19 -7.06 -9.54
CA THR A 71 -8.70 -7.29 -8.16
C THR A 71 -7.45 -8.16 -8.15
N ASN A 72 -7.35 -9.15 -9.04
CA ASN A 72 -6.16 -9.97 -9.19
C ASN A 72 -4.96 -9.16 -9.70
N CYS A 73 -5.16 -8.21 -10.63
CA CYS A 73 -4.10 -7.26 -11.02
C CYS A 73 -3.59 -6.47 -9.82
N GLY A 74 -4.48 -5.93 -8.99
CA GLY A 74 -4.09 -5.23 -7.76
C GLY A 74 -3.27 -6.10 -6.80
N LYS A 75 -3.64 -7.39 -6.65
CA LYS A 75 -2.86 -8.35 -5.85
C LYS A 75 -1.50 -8.63 -6.48
N GLN A 76 -1.41 -8.84 -7.79
CA GLN A 76 -0.14 -9.11 -8.48
C GLN A 76 0.79 -7.89 -8.44
N ALA A 77 0.28 -6.69 -8.61
CA ALA A 77 1.07 -5.47 -8.53
C ALA A 77 1.78 -5.29 -7.17
N GLN A 78 1.21 -5.83 -6.07
CA GLN A 78 1.86 -5.84 -4.75
C GLN A 78 3.10 -6.76 -4.69
N HIS A 79 3.31 -7.62 -5.68
CA HIS A 79 4.44 -8.55 -5.77
C HIS A 79 5.48 -8.15 -6.82
N LEU A 80 5.39 -6.94 -7.38
CA LEU A 80 6.41 -6.40 -8.28
C LEU A 80 7.78 -6.37 -7.59
N ILE A 81 8.80 -6.83 -8.31
CA ILE A 81 10.18 -6.87 -7.78
C ILE A 81 10.67 -5.47 -7.44
N SER A 82 10.35 -4.48 -8.27
CA SER A 82 10.71 -3.07 -8.01
C SER A 82 10.10 -2.56 -6.71
N LEU A 83 8.83 -2.89 -6.43
CA LEU A 83 8.15 -2.51 -5.21
C LEU A 83 8.80 -3.17 -3.97
N HIS A 84 9.18 -4.46 -4.08
CA HIS A 84 9.89 -5.16 -3.01
C HIS A 84 11.31 -4.58 -2.81
N ARG A 85 12.04 -4.27 -3.88
CA ARG A 85 13.36 -3.61 -3.79
C ARG A 85 13.25 -2.27 -3.07
N LEU A 86 12.21 -1.49 -3.39
CA LEU A 86 11.95 -0.21 -2.71
C LEU A 86 11.71 -0.41 -1.21
N SER A 87 10.99 -1.48 -0.81
CA SER A 87 10.78 -1.78 0.60
C SER A 87 12.04 -2.27 1.35
N LEU A 88 13.09 -2.63 0.63
CA LEU A 88 14.37 -3.08 1.18
C LEU A 88 15.48 -2.04 0.97
N ASP A 89 15.14 -0.84 0.55
CA ASP A 89 16.10 0.21 0.26
C ASP A 89 16.86 0.65 1.51
N GLU A 90 18.19 0.79 1.37
CA GLU A 90 19.07 1.16 2.49
C GLU A 90 18.70 2.50 3.12
N ARG A 91 18.10 3.43 2.35
CA ARG A 91 17.60 4.72 2.88
C ARG A 91 16.48 4.50 3.88
N ILE A 92 15.55 3.55 3.59
CA ILE A 92 14.49 3.18 4.52
C ILE A 92 15.08 2.48 5.74
N LEU A 93 15.97 1.49 5.54
CA LEU A 93 16.56 0.74 6.66
C LEU A 93 17.33 1.67 7.60
N SER A 94 18.12 2.61 7.07
CA SER A 94 18.81 3.62 7.87
C SER A 94 17.82 4.52 8.64
N ALA A 95 16.75 4.94 8.00
CA ALA A 95 15.70 5.73 8.65
C ALA A 95 15.00 4.98 9.78
N LEU A 96 14.70 3.69 9.61
CA LEU A 96 14.12 2.84 10.66
C LEU A 96 15.08 2.70 11.85
N GLN A 97 16.37 2.56 11.61
CA GLN A 97 17.39 2.50 12.67
C GLN A 97 17.48 3.84 13.42
N GLU A 98 17.46 4.99 12.71
CA GLU A 98 17.40 6.32 13.34
C GLU A 98 16.15 6.47 14.21
N LEU A 99 15.01 5.88 13.82
CA LEU A 99 13.77 5.85 14.59
C LEU A 99 13.81 4.89 15.78
N GLY A 100 14.85 4.06 15.92
CA GLY A 100 15.08 3.16 17.06
C GLY A 100 14.75 1.70 16.81
N LEU A 101 14.44 1.28 15.56
CA LEU A 101 14.26 -0.14 15.25
C LEU A 101 15.65 -0.81 15.16
N GLU A 102 16.12 -1.40 16.26
CA GLU A 102 17.45 -2.01 16.33
C GLU A 102 17.58 -3.27 15.47
N PHE A 103 16.49 -4.02 15.35
CA PHE A 103 16.44 -5.21 14.49
C PHE A 103 15.14 -5.22 13.65
N PRO A 104 15.09 -4.39 12.59
CA PRO A 104 13.89 -4.28 11.77
C PRO A 104 13.63 -5.56 10.99
N ASN A 105 12.37 -5.97 10.92
CA ASN A 105 11.91 -7.00 9.99
C ASN A 105 10.62 -6.58 9.28
N ILE A 106 10.36 -7.18 8.12
CA ILE A 106 9.14 -6.93 7.35
C ILE A 106 7.95 -7.61 8.04
N SER A 107 6.91 -6.84 8.33
CA SER A 107 5.69 -7.35 8.93
C SER A 107 4.78 -8.06 7.91
N THR A 108 4.65 -7.49 6.73
CA THR A 108 3.86 -8.05 5.63
C THR A 108 4.42 -7.58 4.29
N ARG A 109 4.00 -8.25 3.19
CA ARG A 109 4.37 -7.78 1.85
C ARG A 109 4.05 -6.30 1.66
N PRO A 110 4.71 -5.62 0.72
CA PRO A 110 4.31 -4.29 0.28
C PRO A 110 2.83 -4.24 -0.08
N LEU A 111 2.17 -3.14 0.24
CA LEU A 111 0.80 -2.89 -0.17
C LEU A 111 0.77 -1.76 -1.18
N LEU A 112 0.05 -1.96 -2.27
CA LEU A 112 -0.19 -0.96 -3.31
C LEU A 112 -1.67 -0.57 -3.26
N TYR A 113 -1.92 0.73 -3.14
CA TYR A 113 -3.27 1.29 -3.18
C TYR A 113 -3.45 2.18 -4.38
N PHE A 114 -4.58 2.00 -5.02
CA PHE A 114 -5.10 2.90 -6.05
C PHE A 114 -6.57 3.14 -5.72
N ASN A 115 -6.97 4.40 -5.60
CA ASN A 115 -8.35 4.71 -5.27
C ASN A 115 -8.90 5.90 -6.08
N ALA A 116 -10.16 5.77 -6.42
CA ALA A 116 -11.01 6.81 -6.97
C ALA A 116 -12.46 6.47 -6.62
N GLU A 117 -13.33 7.47 -6.56
CA GLU A 117 -14.76 7.25 -6.27
C GLU A 117 -15.38 6.23 -7.24
N ARG A 118 -15.03 6.29 -8.53
CA ARG A 118 -15.50 5.38 -9.58
C ARG A 118 -15.07 3.91 -9.39
N LEU A 119 -14.08 3.63 -8.53
CA LEU A 119 -13.61 2.29 -8.18
C LEU A 119 -14.22 1.79 -6.86
N ALA A 120 -15.19 2.50 -6.30
CA ALA A 120 -15.82 2.15 -5.03
C ALA A 120 -16.82 1.01 -5.21
N LYS A 121 -16.52 -0.15 -4.63
CA LYS A 121 -17.44 -1.29 -4.43
C LYS A 121 -17.15 -1.92 -3.08
N LYS A 122 -18.14 -2.66 -2.55
CA LYS A 122 -17.99 -3.34 -1.25
C LYS A 122 -16.78 -4.28 -1.20
N GLU A 123 -16.41 -4.87 -2.32
CA GLU A 123 -15.31 -5.83 -2.45
C GLU A 123 -13.95 -5.16 -2.66
N VAL A 124 -13.94 -3.85 -2.92
CA VAL A 124 -12.72 -3.08 -3.20
C VAL A 124 -12.70 -1.83 -2.34
N TYR A 125 -11.70 -1.76 -1.46
CA TYR A 125 -11.51 -0.58 -0.62
C TYR A 125 -11.00 0.59 -1.45
N TRP A 126 -11.81 1.65 -1.54
CA TRP A 126 -11.37 2.90 -2.16
C TRP A 126 -10.96 3.95 -1.11
N LYS A 127 -11.46 3.82 0.12
CA LYS A 127 -11.16 4.70 1.24
C LYS A 127 -11.11 3.89 2.53
N LEU A 128 -10.05 4.09 3.31
CA LEU A 128 -9.97 3.54 4.67
C LEU A 128 -10.42 4.60 5.66
N ASP A 129 -11.42 4.26 6.47
CA ASP A 129 -11.88 5.09 7.57
C ASP A 129 -10.84 5.17 8.69
N VAL A 130 -11.12 5.97 9.71
CA VAL A 130 -10.21 6.21 10.82
C VAL A 130 -9.85 4.92 11.55
N HIS A 131 -8.54 4.65 11.67
CA HIS A 131 -8.00 3.42 12.24
C HIS A 131 -6.58 3.57 12.78
N GLN A 132 -6.08 2.50 13.39
CA GLN A 132 -4.68 2.29 13.77
C GLN A 132 -4.19 0.99 13.12
N ASP A 133 -3.08 1.04 12.40
CA ASP A 133 -2.51 -0.11 11.68
C ASP A 133 -2.08 -1.25 12.61
N TRP A 134 -1.66 -0.92 13.84
CA TRP A 134 -1.19 -1.90 14.82
C TRP A 134 -2.20 -3.02 15.08
N ARG A 135 -3.49 -2.71 15.05
CA ARG A 135 -4.56 -3.68 15.30
C ARG A 135 -4.55 -4.84 14.31
N SER A 136 -4.24 -4.57 13.06
CA SER A 136 -4.12 -5.60 12.02
C SER A 136 -2.72 -6.24 11.98
N MET A 137 -1.69 -5.52 12.41
CA MET A 137 -0.31 -6.01 12.39
C MET A 137 0.05 -6.83 13.63
N GLN A 138 -0.38 -6.40 14.82
CA GLN A 138 -0.09 -7.01 16.12
C GLN A 138 1.42 -7.22 16.38
N GLY A 139 2.24 -6.38 15.75
CA GLY A 139 3.70 -6.43 15.79
C GLY A 139 4.30 -5.79 17.05
N SER A 140 5.51 -5.26 16.93
CA SER A 140 6.17 -4.46 17.97
C SER A 140 5.42 -3.16 18.24
N LEU A 141 5.55 -2.57 19.42
CA LEU A 141 4.90 -1.29 19.75
C LEU A 141 5.53 -0.11 19.04
N ASP A 142 6.82 -0.20 18.74
CA ASP A 142 7.59 0.79 17.98
C ASP A 142 7.55 0.57 16.46
N SER A 143 6.68 -0.33 16.00
CA SER A 143 6.52 -0.62 14.57
C SER A 143 6.19 0.62 13.75
N VAL A 144 6.74 0.65 12.52
CA VAL A 144 6.69 1.80 11.62
C VAL A 144 6.03 1.42 10.29
N VAL A 145 5.18 2.31 9.81
CA VAL A 145 4.71 2.31 8.42
C VAL A 145 5.51 3.34 7.64
N VAL A 146 5.98 2.95 6.45
CA VAL A 146 6.55 3.87 5.47
C VAL A 146 5.57 3.94 4.30
N TRP A 147 4.93 5.07 4.13
CA TRP A 147 3.97 5.33 3.08
C TRP A 147 4.57 6.24 2.01
N LEU A 148 4.46 5.84 0.75
CA LEU A 148 5.05 6.53 -0.40
C LEU A 148 3.97 6.86 -1.43
N PRO A 149 3.90 8.12 -1.90
CA PRO A 149 3.07 8.49 -3.03
C PRO A 149 3.76 8.05 -4.33
N LEU A 150 3.02 7.41 -5.24
CA LEU A 150 3.54 7.09 -6.58
C LEU A 150 3.31 8.24 -7.59
N ILE A 151 2.48 9.19 -7.20
CA ILE A 151 2.20 10.46 -7.91
C ILE A 151 2.13 11.57 -6.86
N ASP A 152 2.12 12.83 -7.27
CA ASP A 152 1.86 13.93 -6.33
C ASP A 152 0.42 13.82 -5.80
N ILE A 153 0.24 13.94 -4.48
CA ILE A 153 -1.06 13.78 -3.82
C ILE A 153 -1.33 14.98 -2.94
N ASP A 154 -2.29 15.78 -3.36
CA ASP A 154 -2.84 16.90 -2.60
C ASP A 154 -4.12 16.50 -1.85
N LYS A 155 -4.72 17.45 -1.15
CA LYS A 155 -5.96 17.25 -0.42
C LYS A 155 -7.12 16.82 -1.34
N SER A 156 -7.18 17.32 -2.57
CA SER A 156 -8.27 17.00 -3.50
C SER A 156 -8.19 15.57 -4.02
N LEU A 157 -6.97 15.05 -4.17
CA LEU A 157 -6.70 13.66 -4.54
C LEU A 157 -6.76 12.70 -3.33
N GLY A 158 -7.09 13.22 -2.14
CA GLY A 158 -7.28 12.42 -0.94
C GLY A 158 -5.98 12.08 -0.21
N ALA A 159 -5.14 13.10 0.05
CA ALA A 159 -3.96 12.95 0.89
C ALA A 159 -4.27 12.27 2.23
N LEU A 160 -3.30 11.54 2.78
CA LEU A 160 -3.46 10.88 4.07
C LEU A 160 -3.76 11.92 5.16
N GLU A 161 -4.72 11.62 6.03
CA GLU A 161 -5.09 12.47 7.16
C GLU A 161 -4.72 11.79 8.47
N VAL A 162 -4.05 12.52 9.36
CA VAL A 162 -3.49 12.01 10.61
C VAL A 162 -3.95 12.84 11.80
N TYR A 163 -3.98 12.23 12.99
CA TYR A 163 -4.13 12.92 14.28
C TYR A 163 -2.76 13.01 14.94
N PRO A 164 -2.05 14.16 14.85
CA PRO A 164 -0.71 14.30 15.46
C PRO A 164 -0.73 13.99 16.94
N GLY A 165 0.26 13.24 17.42
CA GLY A 165 0.38 12.83 18.81
C GLY A 165 -0.56 11.70 19.26
N SER A 166 -1.43 11.19 18.38
CA SER A 166 -2.42 10.16 18.75
C SER A 166 -1.82 8.77 19.04
N HIS A 167 -0.59 8.51 18.64
CA HIS A 167 0.12 7.29 19.00
C HIS A 167 0.34 7.17 20.53
N TRP A 168 0.36 8.29 21.26
CA TRP A 168 0.41 8.35 22.71
C TRP A 168 -0.92 7.96 23.38
N TRP A 169 -2.01 7.84 22.65
CA TRP A 169 -3.31 7.43 23.21
C TRP A 169 -3.41 5.93 23.44
N GLY A 170 -2.38 5.17 23.03
CA GLY A 170 -2.39 3.72 23.05
C GLY A 170 -3.30 3.13 21.99
N LEU A 171 -3.70 1.87 22.16
CA LEU A 171 -4.59 1.18 21.24
C LEU A 171 -6.05 1.49 21.58
N LEU A 172 -6.73 2.20 20.70
CA LEU A 172 -8.12 2.60 20.90
C LEU A 172 -9.08 1.44 20.58
N ASN A 173 -10.29 1.49 21.17
CA ASN A 173 -11.32 0.52 20.88
C ASN A 173 -11.78 0.62 19.43
N ALA A 174 -11.92 -0.53 18.78
CA ALA A 174 -12.33 -0.61 17.39
C ALA A 174 -13.18 -1.86 17.15
N GLU A 175 -14.09 -1.79 16.19
CA GLU A 175 -14.75 -2.94 15.64
C GLU A 175 -13.98 -3.47 14.43
N MET A 176 -13.75 -4.77 14.39
CA MET A 176 -13.11 -5.42 13.24
C MET A 176 -14.14 -5.65 12.14
N ALA A 177 -14.07 -4.87 11.10
CA ALA A 177 -14.87 -5.03 9.90
C ALA A 177 -13.99 -4.83 8.66
N ASP A 178 -14.34 -5.44 7.55
CA ASP A 178 -13.66 -5.27 6.26
C ASP A 178 -12.13 -5.47 6.28
N GLY A 179 -11.63 -6.26 7.24
CA GLY A 179 -10.22 -6.62 7.35
C GLY A 179 -9.34 -5.64 8.14
N TYR A 180 -9.91 -4.58 8.71
CA TYR A 180 -9.20 -3.66 9.62
C TYR A 180 -10.11 -3.17 10.76
N GLY A 181 -9.53 -2.46 11.75
CA GLY A 181 -10.25 -1.98 12.93
C GLY A 181 -10.79 -0.57 12.74
N HIS A 182 -12.12 -0.44 12.58
CA HIS A 182 -12.79 0.86 12.56
C HIS A 182 -12.92 1.44 13.96
N LEU A 183 -12.41 2.64 14.18
CA LEU A 183 -12.51 3.31 15.47
C LEU A 183 -13.91 3.93 15.67
N HIS A 184 -14.48 3.67 16.85
CA HIS A 184 -15.78 4.24 17.26
C HIS A 184 -15.65 5.51 18.12
N SER A 185 -14.45 6.10 18.21
CA SER A 185 -14.23 7.26 19.04
C SER A 185 -14.75 8.52 18.38
N ASP A 186 -15.46 9.36 19.13
CA ASP A 186 -15.77 10.75 18.76
C ASP A 186 -14.46 11.57 18.79
N LEU A 187 -13.72 11.51 17.69
CA LEU A 187 -12.46 12.23 17.54
C LEU A 187 -12.74 13.65 17.05
N ASP A 188 -12.09 14.61 17.69
CA ASP A 188 -12.18 16.02 17.29
C ASP A 188 -11.55 16.22 15.90
N LYS A 189 -12.40 16.37 14.89
CA LYS A 189 -11.98 16.59 13.50
C LYS A 189 -11.15 17.85 13.29
N ALA A 190 -11.20 18.82 14.20
CA ALA A 190 -10.35 20.01 14.11
C ALA A 190 -8.86 19.71 14.33
N ARG A 191 -8.53 18.55 14.92
CA ARG A 191 -7.15 18.06 15.10
C ARG A 191 -6.62 17.24 13.95
N LEU A 192 -7.46 16.93 12.97
CA LEU A 192 -7.10 16.13 11.80
C LEU A 192 -6.27 16.98 10.83
N VAL A 193 -5.10 16.49 10.46
CA VAL A 193 -4.15 17.17 9.56
C VAL A 193 -4.01 16.37 8.28
N SER A 194 -4.25 17.00 7.14
CA SER A 194 -3.98 16.43 5.82
C SER A 194 -2.49 16.56 5.49
N VAL A 195 -1.86 15.44 5.10
CA VAL A 195 -0.44 15.37 4.76
C VAL A 195 -0.30 15.31 3.25
N GLU A 196 -0.17 16.47 2.62
CA GLU A 196 0.09 16.57 1.18
C GLU A 196 1.55 16.19 0.87
N VAL A 197 1.74 15.45 -0.22
CA VAL A 197 3.02 14.84 -0.57
C VAL A 197 3.28 14.92 -2.07
N GLU A 198 4.55 15.01 -2.43
CA GLU A 198 5.00 14.89 -3.81
C GLU A 198 5.60 13.49 -4.07
N ARG A 199 5.59 13.05 -5.31
CA ARG A 199 6.34 11.86 -5.72
C ARG A 199 7.80 11.99 -5.28
N GLY A 200 8.30 10.97 -4.60
CA GLY A 200 9.64 10.98 -4.01
C GLY A 200 9.68 11.33 -2.52
N ASP A 201 8.60 11.88 -1.96
CA ASP A 201 8.47 12.01 -0.51
C ASP A 201 8.24 10.65 0.15
N ALA A 202 8.55 10.53 1.44
CA ALA A 202 8.24 9.35 2.25
C ALA A 202 7.66 9.77 3.60
N LEU A 203 6.47 9.27 3.92
CA LEU A 203 5.83 9.49 5.21
C LEU A 203 6.09 8.29 6.12
N PHE A 204 6.82 8.52 7.21
CA PHE A 204 7.06 7.55 8.26
C PHE A 204 6.08 7.79 9.39
N PHE A 205 5.37 6.76 9.84
CA PHE A 205 4.47 6.93 10.99
C PHE A 205 4.35 5.67 11.85
N SER A 206 4.08 5.87 13.13
CA SER A 206 3.81 4.80 14.08
C SER A 206 2.54 4.04 13.68
N THR A 207 2.56 2.72 13.78
CA THR A 207 1.35 1.90 13.59
C THR A 207 0.24 2.19 14.59
N LEU A 208 0.57 2.85 15.72
CA LEU A 208 -0.40 3.35 16.71
C LEU A 208 -0.94 4.74 16.37
N LEU A 209 -0.41 5.43 15.34
CA LEU A 209 -0.96 6.72 14.91
C LEU A 209 -2.37 6.53 14.36
N VAL A 210 -3.31 7.32 14.87
CA VAL A 210 -4.67 7.35 14.35
C VAL A 210 -4.66 8.13 13.04
N HIS A 211 -5.14 7.50 11.98
CA HIS A 211 -5.13 8.07 10.64
C HIS A 211 -6.28 7.54 9.79
N GLN A 212 -6.50 8.17 8.65
CA GLN A 212 -7.47 7.74 7.65
C GLN A 212 -7.05 8.14 6.24
N SER A 213 -7.67 7.56 5.24
CA SER A 213 -7.58 8.07 3.86
C SER A 213 -8.36 9.38 3.75
N GLY A 214 -7.78 10.41 3.16
CA GLY A 214 -8.54 11.56 2.69
C GLY A 214 -9.52 11.15 1.58
N THR A 215 -10.55 11.96 1.37
CA THR A 215 -11.52 11.72 0.30
C THR A 215 -10.96 12.22 -1.03
N ASN A 216 -10.81 11.32 -1.99
CA ASN A 216 -10.47 11.69 -3.36
C ASN A 216 -11.72 12.24 -4.05
N VAL A 217 -11.76 13.55 -4.25
CA VAL A 217 -12.84 14.27 -4.97
C VAL A 217 -12.41 14.65 -6.39
N SER A 218 -11.19 14.26 -6.80
CA SER A 218 -10.69 14.49 -8.15
C SER A 218 -11.21 13.42 -9.12
N PRO A 219 -11.14 13.67 -10.44
CA PRO A 219 -11.47 12.64 -11.42
C PRO A 219 -10.40 11.56 -11.55
N SER A 220 -9.20 11.77 -11.01
CA SER A 220 -8.03 10.91 -11.19
C SER A 220 -7.88 9.83 -10.14
N ILE A 221 -7.12 8.80 -10.46
CA ILE A 221 -6.81 7.69 -9.57
C ILE A 221 -5.61 8.07 -8.69
N ARG A 222 -5.77 8.02 -7.38
CA ARG A 222 -4.66 8.15 -6.43
C ARG A 222 -3.87 6.85 -6.37
N TRP A 223 -2.55 6.94 -6.51
CA TRP A 223 -1.63 5.81 -6.41
C TRP A 223 -0.65 6.00 -5.26
N SER A 224 -0.57 5.01 -4.38
CA SER A 224 0.37 4.99 -3.26
C SER A 224 0.76 3.57 -2.90
N CYS A 225 1.89 3.41 -2.22
CA CYS A 225 2.27 2.15 -1.62
C CYS A 225 2.72 2.35 -0.17
N HIS A 226 2.69 1.28 0.62
CA HIS A 226 3.24 1.33 1.95
C HIS A 226 3.89 0.01 2.38
N PHE A 227 4.86 0.15 3.25
CA PHE A 227 5.65 -0.92 3.84
C PHE A 227 5.51 -0.88 5.35
N ARG A 228 5.54 -2.03 5.99
CA ARG A 228 5.35 -2.14 7.43
C ARG A 228 6.48 -2.93 8.05
N TYR A 229 7.08 -2.37 9.10
CA TYR A 229 8.24 -2.93 9.78
C TYR A 229 7.99 -3.07 11.26
N ASN A 230 8.41 -4.21 11.83
CA ASN A 230 8.50 -4.42 13.26
C ASN A 230 9.96 -4.31 13.71
N ASN A 231 10.15 -4.19 15.01
CA ASN A 231 11.42 -4.34 15.69
C ASN A 231 11.46 -5.66 16.48
N LEU A 232 12.31 -6.59 16.09
CA LEU A 232 12.46 -7.86 16.80
C LEU A 232 13.10 -7.72 18.18
N GLN A 233 13.69 -6.57 18.50
CA GLN A 233 14.22 -6.25 19.83
C GLN A 233 13.19 -5.59 20.76
N ASP A 234 11.97 -5.30 20.30
CA ASP A 234 10.92 -4.77 21.18
C ASP A 234 10.59 -5.78 22.29
N PRO A 235 10.76 -5.41 23.59
CA PRO A 235 10.56 -6.35 24.69
C PRO A 235 9.12 -6.90 24.77
N THR A 236 8.13 -6.12 24.37
CA THR A 236 6.72 -6.54 24.40
C THR A 236 6.42 -7.51 23.27
N PHE A 237 7.06 -7.35 22.12
CA PHE A 237 6.92 -8.25 20.98
C PHE A 237 7.59 -9.61 21.29
N ILE A 238 8.78 -9.59 21.91
CA ILE A 238 9.47 -10.78 22.43
C ILE A 238 8.58 -11.50 23.47
N ALA A 239 8.07 -10.78 24.44
CA ALA A 239 7.26 -11.37 25.53
C ALA A 239 5.95 -12.01 25.02
N ARG A 240 5.40 -11.53 23.89
CA ARG A 240 4.22 -12.11 23.25
C ARG A 240 4.55 -13.26 22.29
N GLY A 241 5.82 -13.65 22.13
CA GLY A 241 6.25 -14.76 21.27
C GLY A 241 6.13 -14.45 19.78
N PHE A 242 6.30 -13.20 19.36
CA PHE A 242 6.25 -12.76 17.95
C PHE A 242 4.97 -13.17 17.23
N PRO A 243 3.77 -12.74 17.64
CA PRO A 243 2.55 -13.09 16.95
C PRO A 243 2.57 -12.61 15.50
N HIS A 244 2.11 -13.46 14.59
CA HIS A 244 2.10 -13.17 13.16
C HIS A 244 0.71 -13.43 12.60
N PRO A 245 -0.12 -12.39 12.37
CA PRO A 245 -1.50 -12.56 11.94
C PRO A 245 -1.64 -12.93 10.45
N TYR A 246 -0.61 -12.71 9.64
CA TYR A 246 -0.64 -12.95 8.20
C TYR A 246 -0.24 -14.39 7.88
N LEU A 247 -1.21 -15.19 7.41
CA LEU A 247 -1.00 -16.58 7.02
C LEU A 247 -1.10 -16.73 5.50
N TYR A 248 -0.15 -17.46 4.92
CA TYR A 248 -0.23 -17.93 3.55
C TYR A 248 -0.98 -19.27 3.51
N LYS A 249 -2.02 -19.36 2.68
CA LYS A 249 -2.73 -20.61 2.39
C LYS A 249 -2.87 -20.76 0.87
N PRO A 250 -2.41 -21.87 0.27
CA PRO A 250 -2.69 -22.17 -1.12
C PRO A 250 -4.20 -22.27 -1.37
N GLN A 251 -4.63 -21.89 -2.55
CA GLN A 251 -6.01 -21.98 -3.00
C GLN A 251 -6.09 -22.98 -4.16
N GLU A 252 -6.68 -24.13 -3.92
CA GLU A 252 -6.81 -25.18 -4.93
C GLU A 252 -7.87 -24.87 -5.99
N ASP A 253 -8.84 -24.01 -5.67
CA ASP A 253 -9.86 -23.52 -6.61
C ASP A 253 -9.30 -22.65 -7.74
N LEU A 254 -8.04 -22.24 -7.66
CA LEU A 254 -7.31 -21.60 -8.77
C LEU A 254 -6.77 -22.61 -9.79
N ILE A 255 -6.75 -23.89 -9.45
CA ILE A 255 -6.40 -24.98 -10.36
C ILE A 255 -7.66 -25.34 -11.14
N THR A 256 -7.69 -25.03 -12.42
CA THR A 256 -8.83 -25.38 -13.28
C THR A 256 -8.60 -26.75 -13.95
N PRO A 257 -9.66 -27.53 -14.22
CA PRO A 257 -9.53 -28.84 -14.89
C PRO A 257 -8.85 -28.77 -16.26
N ASP A 258 -9.00 -27.63 -16.94
CA ASP A 258 -8.49 -27.40 -18.29
C ASP A 258 -7.12 -26.70 -18.32
N PHE A 259 -6.50 -26.48 -17.14
CA PHE A 259 -5.22 -25.78 -17.07
C PHE A 259 -4.36 -26.29 -15.88
N PRO A 260 -3.05 -26.56 -16.10
CA PRO A 260 -2.35 -26.44 -17.40
C PRO A 260 -2.56 -27.69 -18.30
N LEU A 261 -2.84 -27.48 -19.57
CA LEU A 261 -2.84 -28.57 -20.55
C LEU A 261 -1.40 -29.02 -20.87
N VAL A 262 -1.20 -30.32 -21.12
CA VAL A 262 0.11 -30.84 -21.49
C VAL A 262 0.67 -30.17 -22.76
N SER A 263 -0.20 -29.81 -23.72
CA SER A 263 0.19 -29.11 -24.95
C SER A 263 0.72 -27.69 -24.65
N GLU A 264 0.15 -26.98 -23.69
CA GLU A 264 0.60 -25.65 -23.27
C GLU A 264 1.94 -25.72 -22.54
N VAL A 265 2.10 -26.70 -21.64
CA VAL A 265 3.38 -26.95 -20.97
C VAL A 265 4.47 -27.23 -22.01
N ARG A 266 4.21 -28.15 -22.97
CA ARG A 266 5.17 -28.45 -24.03
C ARG A 266 5.53 -27.21 -24.87
N LYS A 267 4.54 -26.39 -25.24
CA LYS A 267 4.76 -25.14 -25.98
C LYS A 267 5.61 -24.14 -25.19
N THR A 268 5.37 -24.06 -23.86
CA THR A 268 6.10 -23.14 -22.98
C THR A 268 7.59 -23.45 -22.89
N PHE A 269 7.93 -24.76 -22.93
CA PHE A 269 9.32 -25.22 -22.83
C PHE A 269 9.94 -25.61 -24.19
N ALA A 270 9.24 -25.39 -25.29
CA ALA A 270 9.83 -25.53 -26.60
C ALA A 270 10.93 -24.48 -26.82
N PRO A 271 12.00 -24.78 -27.59
CA PRO A 271 12.98 -23.79 -27.99
C PRO A 271 12.26 -22.59 -28.63
N ARG A 272 12.62 -21.39 -28.19
CA ARG A 272 12.16 -20.17 -28.91
C ARG A 272 12.94 -20.09 -30.18
N ASP A 273 12.23 -20.03 -31.31
CA ASP A 273 12.86 -19.75 -32.59
C ASP A 273 13.62 -18.42 -32.46
N ALA A 274 14.90 -18.43 -32.78
CA ALA A 274 15.82 -17.30 -32.65
C ALA A 274 15.52 -16.18 -33.65
#